data_c97e8f9ab0add2222c9aee61c321c564
#
_entry.id   c97e8f9ab0add2222c9aee61c321c564
#
_cell.length_a   1.000
_cell.length_b   1.000
_cell.length_c   1.000
_cell.angle_alpha   90.00
_cell.angle_beta   90.00
_cell.angle_gamma   90.00
#
_symmetry.space_group_name_H-M   'P 1'
#
loop_
_entity.id
_entity.type
_entity.pdbx_description
1 polymer ?
#
loop_
_entity_poly.entity_id
_entity_poly.type
_entity_poly.pdbx_seq_one_letter_code
_entity_poly.pdbx_strand_id
1 'polypeptide(L)'
;MTITDDQQNRLRELQKVFLEENTKLNLSAIREPDAIWIGNISDSLVALDLEIFQASDLKVLDIGTGGGFPLLPLAVCKPECKFFGLDSTQKKLDSIGRMTIALHLNNVRLITGRCEEKGR
;
A
#
# COMPACT_ATOMS: atom_id res chain seq x y z
N MET A 1 -8.01 7.96 14.80
CA MET A 1 -7.20 8.50 13.69
C MET A 1 -8.08 9.36 12.79
N THR A 2 -7.56 10.52 12.40
CA THR A 2 -8.28 11.43 11.51
C THR A 2 -7.54 11.57 10.19
N ILE A 3 -8.22 11.34 9.08
CA ILE A 3 -7.66 11.55 7.75
C ILE A 3 -8.27 12.81 7.14
N THR A 4 -7.47 13.54 6.36
CA THR A 4 -7.93 14.76 5.70
C THR A 4 -8.79 14.42 4.49
N ASP A 5 -9.53 15.40 3.99
CA ASP A 5 -10.34 15.21 2.77
C ASP A 5 -9.45 14.86 1.58
N ASP A 6 -8.27 15.46 1.48
CA ASP A 6 -7.32 15.14 0.41
C ASP A 6 -6.85 13.69 0.52
N GLN A 7 -6.52 13.24 1.73
CA GLN A 7 -6.12 11.85 1.95
C GLN A 7 -7.25 10.90 1.60
N GLN A 8 -8.48 11.22 1.98
CA GLN A 8 -9.63 10.40 1.64
C GLN A 8 -9.83 10.31 0.13
N ASN A 9 -9.70 11.43 -0.58
CA ASN A 9 -9.81 11.43 -2.04
C ASN A 9 -8.73 10.56 -2.68
N ARG A 10 -7.50 10.61 -2.18
CA ARG A 10 -6.41 9.78 -2.69
C ARG A 10 -6.63 8.31 -2.37
N LEU A 11 -7.21 7.99 -1.21
CA LEU A 11 -7.56 6.62 -0.87
C LEU A 11 -8.68 6.08 -1.76
N ARG A 12 -9.63 6.92 -2.15
CA ARG A 12 -10.66 6.53 -3.12
C ARG A 12 -10.05 6.28 -4.50
N GLU A 13 -9.07 7.08 -4.88
CA GLU A 13 -8.32 6.84 -6.11
C GLU A 13 -7.55 5.52 -6.05
N LEU A 14 -6.96 5.21 -4.90
CA LEU A 14 -6.31 3.91 -4.69
C LEU A 14 -7.31 2.77 -4.85
N GLN A 15 -8.50 2.90 -4.28
CA GLN A 15 -9.57 1.91 -4.43
C GLN A 15 -9.85 1.65 -5.93
N LYS A 16 -9.95 2.70 -6.71
CA LYS A 16 -10.26 2.62 -8.13
C LYS A 16 -9.14 1.90 -8.89
N VAL A 17 -7.89 2.33 -8.71
CA VAL A 17 -6.77 1.72 -9.45
C VAL A 17 -6.52 0.29 -8.98
N PHE A 18 -6.74 -0.01 -7.71
CA PHE A 18 -6.62 -1.37 -7.21
C PHE A 18 -7.65 -2.29 -7.87
N LEU A 19 -8.90 -1.85 -8.00
CA LEU A 19 -9.92 -2.64 -8.67
C LEU A 19 -9.51 -2.97 -10.10
N GLU A 20 -8.97 -2.01 -10.82
CA GLU A 20 -8.50 -2.22 -12.19
C GLU A 20 -7.37 -3.26 -12.24
N GLU A 21 -6.38 -3.13 -11.35
CA GLU A 21 -5.26 -4.08 -11.31
C GLU A 21 -5.71 -5.47 -10.85
N ASN A 22 -6.66 -5.53 -9.93
CA ASN A 22 -7.15 -6.80 -9.40
C ASN A 22 -7.85 -7.65 -10.46
N THR A 23 -8.50 -7.02 -11.45
CA THR A 23 -9.13 -7.76 -12.53
C THR A 23 -8.09 -8.45 -13.41
N LYS A 24 -6.88 -7.93 -13.47
CA LYS A 24 -5.80 -8.47 -14.31
C LYS A 24 -4.98 -9.53 -13.60
N LEU A 25 -4.64 -9.30 -12.32
CA LEU A 25 -3.67 -10.11 -11.60
C LEU A 25 -4.24 -10.88 -10.42
N ASN A 26 -5.54 -10.74 -10.14
CA ASN A 26 -6.18 -11.46 -9.04
C ASN A 26 -5.42 -11.25 -7.72
N LEU A 27 -5.12 -9.99 -7.41
CA LEU A 27 -4.35 -9.61 -6.22
C LEU A 27 -5.07 -9.88 -4.92
N SER A 28 -6.42 -9.87 -4.97
CA SER A 28 -7.27 -10.14 -3.82
C SER A 28 -8.53 -10.86 -4.30
N ALA A 29 -9.09 -11.72 -3.45
CA ALA A 29 -10.40 -12.32 -3.70
C ALA A 29 -11.52 -11.32 -3.55
N ILE A 30 -11.30 -10.22 -2.84
CA ILE A 30 -12.29 -9.16 -2.62
C ILE A 30 -12.34 -8.28 -3.85
N ARG A 31 -13.51 -8.18 -4.48
CA ARG A 31 -13.69 -7.44 -5.73
C ARG A 31 -14.74 -6.33 -5.66
N GLU A 32 -15.58 -6.33 -4.63
CA GLU A 32 -16.58 -5.30 -4.46
C GLU A 32 -15.94 -4.03 -3.89
N PRO A 33 -16.24 -2.82 -4.43
CA PRO A 33 -15.60 -1.59 -3.96
C PRO A 33 -15.73 -1.35 -2.46
N ASP A 34 -16.94 -1.53 -1.91
CA ASP A 34 -17.14 -1.29 -0.48
C ASP A 34 -16.38 -2.29 0.37
N ALA A 35 -16.31 -3.55 -0.06
CA ALA A 35 -15.56 -4.59 0.65
C ALA A 35 -14.06 -4.29 0.63
N ILE A 36 -13.53 -3.77 -0.48
CA ILE A 36 -12.12 -3.37 -0.58
C ILE A 36 -11.84 -2.20 0.36
N TRP A 37 -12.76 -1.22 0.42
CA TRP A 37 -12.61 -0.10 1.35
C TRP A 37 -12.53 -0.58 2.79
N ILE A 38 -13.47 -1.46 3.20
CA ILE A 38 -13.54 -1.95 4.57
C ILE A 38 -12.42 -2.96 4.86
N GLY A 39 -12.26 -3.97 4.00
CA GLY A 39 -11.37 -5.09 4.27
C GLY A 39 -9.91 -4.83 3.99
N ASN A 40 -9.59 -3.89 3.09
CA ASN A 40 -8.21 -3.63 2.70
C ASN A 40 -7.75 -2.23 3.12
N ILE A 41 -8.48 -1.20 2.75
CA ILE A 41 -8.05 0.17 2.98
C ILE A 41 -8.25 0.58 4.44
N SER A 42 -9.48 0.48 4.95
CA SER A 42 -9.76 0.86 6.33
C SER A 42 -8.96 0.05 7.34
N ASP A 43 -8.85 -1.26 7.12
CA ASP A 43 -8.05 -2.14 7.99
C ASP A 43 -6.59 -1.72 8.01
N SER A 44 -6.04 -1.37 6.84
CA SER A 44 -4.65 -0.89 6.77
C SER A 44 -4.46 0.39 7.58
N LEU A 45 -5.44 1.29 7.57
CA LEU A 45 -5.35 2.57 8.27
C LEU A 45 -5.37 2.44 9.78
N VAL A 46 -5.87 1.33 10.33
CA VAL A 46 -5.84 1.08 11.77
C VAL A 46 -4.38 1.12 12.28
N ALA A 47 -3.43 0.70 11.47
CA ALA A 47 -2.02 0.74 11.85
C ALA A 47 -1.52 2.15 12.14
N LEU A 48 -2.15 3.19 11.59
CA LEU A 48 -1.74 4.57 11.84
C LEU A 48 -1.93 5.01 13.28
N ASP A 49 -2.78 4.32 14.04
CA ASP A 49 -2.97 4.61 15.46
C ASP A 49 -1.87 4.03 16.33
N LEU A 50 -1.00 3.18 15.77
CA LEU A 50 0.15 2.65 16.51
C LEU A 50 1.12 3.78 16.84
N GLU A 51 1.69 3.73 18.05
CA GLU A 51 2.60 4.75 18.52
C GLU A 51 3.78 4.98 17.57
N ILE A 52 4.29 3.92 16.95
CA ILE A 52 5.41 4.00 16.02
C ILE A 52 5.14 4.95 14.86
N PHE A 53 3.88 5.05 14.41
CA PHE A 53 3.51 5.90 13.27
C PHE A 53 3.29 7.36 13.67
N GLN A 54 3.49 7.71 14.93
CA GLN A 54 3.48 9.11 15.35
C GLN A 54 4.81 9.81 15.04
N ALA A 55 5.86 9.03 14.75
CA ALA A 55 7.16 9.59 14.38
C ALA A 55 7.19 9.95 12.89
N SER A 56 7.90 11.03 12.54
CA SER A 56 8.22 11.36 11.16
C SER A 56 9.52 10.68 10.76
N ASP A 57 9.80 10.62 9.44
CA ASP A 57 11.02 10.03 8.87
C ASP A 57 11.17 8.54 9.15
N LEU A 58 10.07 7.87 9.43
CA LEU A 58 10.08 6.43 9.65
C LEU A 58 10.34 5.69 8.34
N LYS A 59 11.11 4.59 8.43
CA LYS A 59 11.29 3.65 7.32
C LYS A 59 10.53 2.37 7.66
N VAL A 60 9.63 1.98 6.78
CA VAL A 60 8.75 0.83 7.01
C VAL A 60 8.97 -0.20 5.90
N LEU A 61 9.21 -1.44 6.28
CA LEU A 61 9.34 -2.55 5.34
C LEU A 61 8.11 -3.45 5.45
N ASP A 62 7.44 -3.66 4.33
CA ASP A 62 6.32 -4.58 4.21
C ASP A 62 6.79 -5.82 3.45
N ILE A 63 6.90 -6.94 4.14
CA ILE A 63 7.36 -8.20 3.56
C ILE A 63 6.15 -8.97 3.06
N GLY A 64 6.21 -9.41 1.79
CA GLY A 64 5.09 -10.08 1.16
C GLY A 64 3.96 -9.10 0.86
N THR A 65 4.30 -7.96 0.28
CA THR A 65 3.36 -6.85 0.11
C THR A 65 2.15 -7.17 -0.78
N GLY A 66 2.27 -8.18 -1.66
CA GLY A 66 1.14 -8.71 -2.43
C GLY A 66 0.40 -7.67 -3.24
N GLY A 67 -0.82 -7.32 -2.83
CA GLY A 67 -1.66 -6.34 -3.50
C GLY A 67 -1.37 -4.89 -3.10
N GLY A 68 -0.37 -4.65 -2.26
CA GLY A 68 -0.02 -3.30 -1.82
C GLY A 68 -0.68 -2.87 -0.52
N PHE A 69 -1.18 -3.81 0.27
CA PHE A 69 -1.82 -3.53 1.55
C PHE A 69 -1.06 -4.23 2.68
N PRO A 70 -0.76 -3.54 3.77
CA PRO A 70 -1.15 -2.16 4.11
C PRO A 70 -0.26 -1.05 3.50
N LEU A 71 0.70 -1.40 2.66
CA LEU A 71 1.74 -0.49 2.19
C LEU A 71 1.19 0.81 1.58
N LEU A 72 0.30 0.70 0.59
CA LEU A 72 -0.15 1.88 -0.17
C LEU A 72 -1.05 2.81 0.63
N PRO A 73 -2.05 2.33 1.40
CA PRO A 73 -2.82 3.24 2.24
C PRO A 73 -1.96 4.00 3.25
N LEU A 74 -0.98 3.33 3.85
CA LEU A 74 -0.08 3.99 4.80
C LEU A 74 0.79 5.03 4.11
N ALA A 75 1.29 4.73 2.90
CA ALA A 75 2.10 5.68 2.15
C ALA A 75 1.32 6.93 1.78
N VAL A 76 0.03 6.79 1.45
CA VAL A 76 -0.85 7.94 1.16
C VAL A 76 -0.98 8.84 2.39
N CYS A 77 -1.16 8.24 3.57
CA CYS A 77 -1.45 8.98 4.79
C CYS A 77 -0.20 9.48 5.52
N LYS A 78 0.97 8.91 5.22
CA LYS A 78 2.23 9.29 5.88
C LYS A 78 3.29 9.63 4.83
N PRO A 79 3.13 10.77 4.12
CA PRO A 79 4.07 11.12 3.05
C PRO A 79 5.47 11.43 3.55
N GLU A 80 5.65 11.73 4.83
CA GLU A 80 6.95 11.99 5.44
C GLU A 80 7.73 10.71 5.76
N CYS A 81 7.07 9.55 5.69
CA CYS A 81 7.71 8.26 5.95
C CYS A 81 8.09 7.59 4.63
N LYS A 82 9.09 6.72 4.66
CA LYS A 82 9.52 5.94 3.51
C LYS A 82 9.06 4.51 3.67
N PHE A 83 8.46 3.96 2.62
CA PHE A 83 7.89 2.63 2.62
C PHE A 83 8.60 1.76 1.60
N PHE A 84 8.93 0.53 2.00
CA PHE A 84 9.59 -0.45 1.16
C PHE A 84 8.73 -1.69 1.08
N GLY A 85 8.36 -2.09 -0.14
CA GLY A 85 7.59 -3.31 -0.37
C GLY A 85 8.49 -4.40 -0.93
N LEU A 86 8.51 -5.55 -0.27
CA LEU A 86 9.28 -6.72 -0.69
C LEU A 86 8.34 -7.84 -1.07
N ASP A 87 8.50 -8.41 -2.26
CA ASP A 87 7.73 -9.57 -2.70
C ASP A 87 8.57 -10.38 -3.66
N SER A 88 8.35 -11.68 -3.69
CA SER A 88 9.06 -12.58 -4.61
C SER A 88 8.45 -12.58 -6.01
N THR A 89 7.27 -12.01 -6.20
CA THR A 89 6.53 -12.03 -7.46
C THR A 89 6.65 -10.69 -8.17
N GLN A 90 7.43 -10.67 -9.25
CA GLN A 90 7.67 -9.44 -10.00
C GLN A 90 6.39 -8.83 -10.57
N LYS A 91 5.46 -9.66 -11.05
CA LYS A 91 4.19 -9.16 -11.61
C LYS A 91 3.39 -8.36 -10.60
N LYS A 92 3.38 -8.81 -9.33
CA LYS A 92 2.69 -8.09 -8.26
C LYS A 92 3.37 -6.76 -7.98
N LEU A 93 4.70 -6.74 -7.92
CA LEU A 93 5.44 -5.49 -7.70
C LEU A 93 5.25 -4.52 -8.88
N ASP A 94 5.20 -5.02 -10.10
CA ASP A 94 4.93 -4.16 -11.26
C ASP A 94 3.56 -3.51 -11.16
N SER A 95 2.55 -4.26 -10.71
CA SER A 95 1.21 -3.74 -10.48
C SER A 95 1.21 -2.64 -9.41
N ILE A 96 1.89 -2.88 -8.30
CA ILE A 96 2.00 -1.88 -7.24
C ILE A 96 2.73 -0.64 -7.77
N GLY A 97 3.77 -0.84 -8.58
CA GLY A 97 4.49 0.27 -9.22
C GLY A 97 3.58 1.13 -10.07
N ARG A 98 2.70 0.51 -10.87
CA ARG A 98 1.72 1.26 -11.66
C ARG A 98 0.76 2.06 -10.78
N MET A 99 0.35 1.49 -9.65
CA MET A 99 -0.52 2.18 -8.71
C MET A 99 0.19 3.37 -8.05
N THR A 100 1.46 3.21 -7.68
CA THR A 100 2.22 4.34 -7.10
C THR A 100 2.37 5.48 -8.09
N ILE A 101 2.57 5.17 -9.37
CA ILE A 101 2.65 6.19 -10.42
C ILE A 101 1.30 6.90 -10.58
N ALA A 102 0.21 6.14 -10.65
CA ALA A 102 -1.13 6.70 -10.79
C ALA A 102 -1.51 7.62 -9.62
N LEU A 103 -1.03 7.29 -8.42
CA LEU A 103 -1.31 8.05 -7.20
C LEU A 103 -0.26 9.12 -6.91
N HIS A 104 0.75 9.26 -7.75
CA HIS A 104 1.86 10.20 -7.57
C HIS A 104 2.55 10.04 -6.22
N LEU A 105 2.74 8.79 -5.78
CA LEU A 105 3.46 8.49 -4.54
C LEU A 105 4.96 8.44 -4.83
N ASN A 106 5.73 9.18 -4.07
CA ASN A 106 7.18 9.22 -4.22
C ASN A 106 7.91 8.66 -3.00
N ASN A 107 7.18 8.10 -2.05
CA ASN A 107 7.72 7.57 -0.80
C ASN A 107 7.65 6.04 -0.72
N VAL A 108 7.51 5.37 -1.86
CA VAL A 108 7.43 3.90 -1.94
C VAL A 108 8.54 3.38 -2.84
N ARG A 109 9.26 2.38 -2.35
CA ARG A 109 10.24 1.63 -3.15
C ARG A 109 9.89 0.16 -3.11
N LEU A 110 10.06 -0.51 -4.24
CA LEU A 110 9.69 -1.92 -4.40
C LEU A 110 10.94 -2.74 -4.66
N ILE A 111 11.05 -3.87 -3.95
CA ILE A 111 12.22 -4.73 -4.02
C ILE A 111 11.75 -6.15 -4.31
N THR A 112 12.28 -6.75 -5.38
CA THR A 112 12.00 -8.15 -5.70
C THR A 112 12.95 -9.03 -4.91
N GLY A 113 12.41 -10.07 -4.27
CA GLY A 113 13.22 -11.03 -3.54
C GLY A 113 12.45 -11.66 -2.41
N ARG A 114 13.15 -12.48 -1.65
CA ARG A 114 12.60 -13.13 -0.46
C ARG A 114 13.24 -12.53 0.78
N CYS A 115 12.52 -12.60 1.89
CA CYS A 115 13.00 -12.04 3.14
C CYS A 115 14.38 -12.57 3.53
N GLU A 116 14.62 -13.88 3.36
CA GLU A 116 15.90 -14.52 3.69
C GLU A 116 17.05 -14.06 2.79
N GLU A 117 16.76 -13.53 1.61
CA GLU A 117 17.76 -12.99 0.68
C GLU A 117 18.08 -11.52 0.97
N LYS A 118 17.05 -10.74 1.29
CA LYS A 118 17.16 -9.28 1.43
C LYS A 118 17.26 -8.83 2.88
N GLY A 119 16.89 -9.66 3.82
CA GLY A 119 16.91 -9.34 5.24
C GLY A 119 18.27 -9.52 5.91
N ARG A 120 19.28 -9.85 5.15
CA ARG A 120 20.64 -10.03 5.68
C ARG A 120 21.40 -8.70 5.69
#